data_1b480b9b3b07321ea7a4af224702eef2
#
_entry.id   1b480b9b3b07321ea7a4af224702eef2
#
_cell.length_a   1.000
_cell.length_b   1.000
_cell.length_c   1.000
_cell.angle_alpha   90.00
_cell.angle_beta   90.00
_cell.angle_gamma   90.00
#
_symmetry.space_group_name_H-M   'P 1'
#
loop_
_entity.id
_entity.type
_entity.pdbx_description
1 polymer ?
#
loop_
_entity_poly.entity_id
_entity_poly.type
_entity_poly.pdbx_seq_one_letter_code
_entity_poly.pdbx_strand_id
1 'polypeptide(L)'
;MRLLPVTLVLALPLGLAGCGWLHAGGAPRNKPDGFVLRGYVTVAGAPAGAAGSPCQAPASGVAVADEVRVTDPPTKLLGTGSLGAGVLAVDGTAYRCNFPFQVAAVPGGHKTYEITVGGRPTVSFPAADLRSDKPAVINVP
;
A
#
# COMPACT_ATOMS: atom_id res chain seq x y z
N MET A 1 76.63 26.59 -32.35
CA MET A 1 75.19 26.93 -32.50
C MET A 1 74.43 26.08 -31.59
N ARG A 2 73.90 26.59 -30.47
CA ARG A 2 73.22 25.87 -29.45
C ARG A 2 71.74 26.30 -29.47
N LEU A 3 70.87 25.38 -29.82
CA LEU A 3 69.42 25.59 -29.77
C LEU A 3 68.88 25.07 -28.43
N LEU A 4 68.32 25.95 -27.64
CA LEU A 4 67.65 25.66 -26.38
C LEU A 4 66.23 25.26 -26.70
N PRO A 5 65.65 24.19 -26.07
CA PRO A 5 64.25 23.90 -26.17
C PRO A 5 63.47 24.71 -25.15
N VAL A 6 62.50 25.42 -25.64
CA VAL A 6 61.47 26.10 -24.82
C VAL A 6 60.49 25.10 -24.33
N THR A 7 60.48 24.86 -23.04
CA THR A 7 59.48 24.00 -22.40
C THR A 7 58.19 24.80 -22.17
N LEU A 8 57.16 24.50 -22.91
CA LEU A 8 55.85 25.08 -22.75
C LEU A 8 55.10 24.29 -21.66
N VAL A 9 54.99 24.91 -20.49
CA VAL A 9 54.16 24.37 -19.38
C VAL A 9 52.71 24.72 -19.65
N LEU A 10 51.92 23.75 -20.03
CA LEU A 10 50.48 23.86 -20.16
C LEU A 10 49.84 23.71 -18.79
N ALA A 11 49.46 24.80 -18.16
CA ALA A 11 48.65 24.78 -16.94
C ALA A 11 47.18 24.42 -17.31
N LEU A 12 46.73 23.22 -16.96
CA LEU A 12 45.32 22.86 -17.00
C LEU A 12 44.61 23.52 -15.79
N PRO A 13 43.55 24.30 -16.00
CA PRO A 13 42.68 24.65 -14.92
C PRO A 13 41.83 23.41 -14.56
N LEU A 14 42.03 22.88 -13.36
CA LEU A 14 41.07 21.95 -12.73
C LEU A 14 39.77 22.73 -12.52
N GLY A 15 38.86 22.57 -13.48
CA GLY A 15 37.48 22.94 -13.28
C GLY A 15 36.90 22.04 -12.19
N LEU A 16 36.73 22.58 -11.01
CA LEU A 16 35.89 22.04 -9.98
C LEU A 16 34.46 22.04 -10.53
N ALA A 17 34.07 20.93 -11.15
CA ALA A 17 32.68 20.63 -11.40
C ALA A 17 32.01 20.52 -10.05
N GLY A 18 31.49 21.64 -9.57
CA GLY A 18 30.59 21.67 -8.43
C GLY A 18 29.39 20.82 -8.75
N CYS A 19 29.43 19.55 -8.35
CA CYS A 19 28.26 18.70 -8.31
C CYS A 19 27.21 19.40 -7.48
N GLY A 20 26.14 19.79 -8.16
CA GLY A 20 25.01 20.45 -7.54
C GLY A 20 24.31 19.60 -6.49
N TRP A 21 24.87 19.57 -5.32
CA TRP A 21 24.23 19.03 -4.10
C TRP A 21 23.15 19.96 -3.54
N LEU A 22 22.90 21.06 -4.23
CA LEU A 22 21.90 22.04 -3.78
C LEU A 22 20.47 21.71 -4.22
N HIS A 23 20.25 20.60 -4.89
CA HIS A 23 18.91 20.10 -5.20
C HIS A 23 18.45 18.95 -4.30
N ALA A 24 19.11 18.74 -3.18
CA ALA A 24 18.43 18.21 -2.02
C ALA A 24 17.46 19.29 -1.47
N GLY A 25 16.78 19.96 -2.38
CA GLY A 25 15.57 20.71 -2.09
C GLY A 25 14.64 19.73 -1.42
N GLY A 26 14.45 19.90 -0.12
CA GLY A 26 13.62 19.03 0.65
C GLY A 26 12.31 18.82 -0.08
N ALA A 27 12.00 17.57 -0.39
CA ALA A 27 10.64 17.20 -0.72
C ALA A 27 9.78 17.93 0.30
N PRO A 28 8.70 18.58 -0.12
CA PRO A 28 7.88 19.36 0.81
C PRO A 28 7.54 18.46 1.99
N ARG A 29 8.08 18.80 3.16
CA ARG A 29 7.96 18.02 4.40
C ARG A 29 6.52 17.77 4.81
N ASN A 30 5.58 18.35 4.08
CA ASN A 30 4.14 18.28 4.29
C ASN A 30 3.41 17.37 3.29
N LYS A 31 4.10 16.70 2.35
CA LYS A 31 3.45 15.70 1.53
C LYS A 31 3.35 14.41 2.35
N PRO A 32 2.14 14.00 2.75
CA PRO A 32 2.00 12.77 3.52
C PRO A 32 2.52 11.60 2.68
N ASP A 33 3.41 10.81 3.26
CA ASP A 33 3.93 9.62 2.60
C ASP A 33 2.80 8.64 2.32
N GLY A 34 2.76 8.14 1.09
CA GLY A 34 1.83 7.07 0.72
C GLY A 34 2.26 5.75 1.35
N PHE A 35 1.30 4.92 1.70
CA PHE A 35 1.53 3.58 2.20
C PHE A 35 0.69 2.55 1.46
N VAL A 36 1.05 1.28 1.58
CA VAL A 36 0.25 0.16 1.08
C VAL A 36 -0.68 -0.29 2.20
N LEU A 37 -1.97 -0.09 1.99
CA LEU A 37 -3.00 -0.60 2.88
C LEU A 37 -3.27 -2.06 2.53
N ARG A 38 -3.17 -2.94 3.53
CA ARG A 38 -3.43 -4.38 3.39
C ARG A 38 -4.57 -4.80 4.29
N GLY A 39 -5.35 -5.75 3.82
CA GLY A 39 -6.45 -6.27 4.60
C GLY A 39 -7.07 -7.49 3.96
N TYR A 40 -8.15 -7.94 4.56
CA TYR A 40 -9.00 -8.99 4.01
C TYR A 40 -10.44 -8.86 4.51
N VAL A 41 -11.34 -9.31 3.67
CA VAL A 41 -12.73 -9.55 4.05
C VAL A 41 -12.83 -10.99 4.54
N THR A 42 -13.31 -11.22 5.74
CA THR A 42 -13.50 -12.56 6.30
C THR A 42 -14.97 -12.90 6.36
N VAL A 43 -15.33 -14.01 5.74
CA VAL A 43 -16.70 -14.55 5.72
C VAL A 43 -16.77 -15.78 6.59
N ALA A 44 -17.69 -15.78 7.55
CA ALA A 44 -17.89 -16.90 8.46
C ALA A 44 -18.63 -18.07 7.77
N GLY A 45 -18.53 -19.28 8.35
CA GLY A 45 -19.30 -20.44 7.90
C GLY A 45 -18.80 -21.07 6.59
N ALA A 46 -17.52 -20.90 6.26
CA ALA A 46 -16.94 -21.62 5.13
C ALA A 46 -17.00 -23.15 5.35
N PRO A 47 -17.10 -23.95 4.28
CA PRO A 47 -17.01 -25.41 4.40
C PRO A 47 -15.68 -25.85 5.01
N ALA A 48 -15.73 -26.93 5.78
CA ALA A 48 -14.51 -27.52 6.37
C ALA A 48 -13.50 -27.91 5.29
N GLY A 49 -12.24 -27.68 5.55
CA GLY A 49 -11.16 -27.98 4.63
C GLY A 49 -9.78 -27.67 5.24
N ALA A 50 -8.73 -27.85 4.43
CA ALA A 50 -7.37 -27.52 4.86
C ALA A 50 -7.16 -26.01 4.84
N ALA A 51 -6.54 -25.46 5.89
CA ALA A 51 -6.13 -24.05 5.92
C ALA A 51 -5.24 -23.73 4.71
N GLY A 52 -5.45 -22.57 4.10
CA GLY A 52 -4.75 -22.15 2.89
C GLY A 52 -5.33 -22.63 1.57
N SER A 53 -6.31 -23.54 1.59
CA SER A 53 -6.98 -23.97 0.36
C SER A 53 -7.91 -22.88 -0.18
N PRO A 54 -8.17 -22.88 -1.51
CA PRO A 54 -9.13 -21.96 -2.10
C PRO A 54 -10.54 -22.14 -1.51
N CYS A 55 -11.24 -21.03 -1.31
CA CYS A 55 -12.63 -21.04 -0.86
C CYS A 55 -13.47 -19.98 -1.58
N GLN A 56 -14.77 -20.13 -1.50
CA GLN A 56 -15.77 -19.20 -2.01
C GLN A 56 -16.86 -18.99 -0.95
N ALA A 57 -17.51 -17.86 -1.01
CA ALA A 57 -18.57 -17.50 -0.08
C ALA A 57 -19.79 -16.89 -0.82
N PRO A 58 -20.42 -17.63 -1.75
CA PRO A 58 -21.44 -17.09 -2.65
C PRO A 58 -22.66 -16.53 -1.90
N ALA A 59 -23.06 -17.16 -0.79
CA ALA A 59 -24.19 -16.70 0.01
C ALA A 59 -23.95 -15.35 0.69
N SER A 60 -22.68 -14.98 0.90
CA SER A 60 -22.31 -13.68 1.51
C SER A 60 -22.39 -12.52 0.53
N GLY A 61 -22.39 -12.79 -0.78
CA GLY A 61 -22.26 -11.78 -1.83
C GLY A 61 -20.85 -11.16 -1.93
N VAL A 62 -19.85 -11.74 -1.27
CA VAL A 62 -18.44 -11.37 -1.43
C VAL A 62 -17.84 -12.19 -2.54
N ALA A 63 -17.19 -11.54 -3.50
CA ALA A 63 -16.60 -12.21 -4.64
C ALA A 63 -15.19 -11.67 -4.94
N VAL A 64 -14.41 -12.47 -5.64
CA VAL A 64 -13.15 -12.05 -6.25
C VAL A 64 -13.39 -10.86 -7.17
N ALA A 65 -12.48 -9.91 -7.18
CA ALA A 65 -12.53 -8.68 -7.94
C ALA A 65 -13.57 -7.63 -7.46
N ASP A 66 -14.29 -7.87 -6.36
CA ASP A 66 -15.07 -6.79 -5.74
C ASP A 66 -14.19 -5.58 -5.46
N GLU A 67 -14.69 -4.40 -5.80
CA GLU A 67 -13.96 -3.15 -5.62
C GLU A 67 -13.76 -2.84 -4.13
N VAL A 68 -12.54 -2.49 -3.77
CA VAL A 68 -12.18 -1.94 -2.46
C VAL A 68 -11.90 -0.46 -2.61
N ARG A 69 -12.62 0.37 -1.88
CA ARG A 69 -12.46 1.83 -1.88
C ARG A 69 -11.99 2.30 -0.52
N VAL A 70 -10.95 3.10 -0.51
CA VAL A 70 -10.46 3.78 0.69
C VAL A 70 -10.78 5.26 0.59
N THR A 71 -11.47 5.79 1.58
CA THR A 71 -11.89 7.19 1.61
C THR A 71 -11.48 7.86 2.91
N ASP A 72 -11.29 9.17 2.85
CA ASP A 72 -11.26 10.06 4.01
C ASP A 72 -12.68 10.55 4.28
N PRO A 73 -13.19 10.45 5.53
CA PRO A 73 -14.52 10.97 5.83
C PRO A 73 -14.69 12.45 5.43
N PRO A 74 -15.84 12.87 4.84
CA PRO A 74 -16.99 12.02 4.58
C PRO A 74 -16.95 11.26 3.25
N THR A 75 -16.17 11.66 2.22
CA THR A 75 -16.32 11.07 0.87
C THR A 75 -15.10 11.18 -0.03
N LYS A 76 -13.98 11.72 0.43
CA LYS A 76 -12.79 11.91 -0.43
C LYS A 76 -12.13 10.58 -0.73
N LEU A 77 -12.13 10.17 -2.00
CA LEU A 77 -11.44 8.96 -2.44
C LEU A 77 -9.92 9.11 -2.29
N LEU A 78 -9.30 8.18 -1.60
CA LEU A 78 -7.85 8.10 -1.37
C LEU A 78 -7.17 7.00 -2.19
N GLY A 79 -7.89 5.94 -2.52
CA GLY A 79 -7.37 4.84 -3.31
C GLY A 79 -8.40 3.76 -3.57
N THR A 80 -8.11 2.93 -4.55
CA THR A 80 -8.94 1.77 -4.92
C THR A 80 -8.08 0.52 -5.07
N GLY A 81 -8.69 -0.62 -4.85
CA GLY A 81 -8.13 -1.93 -5.07
C GLY A 81 -9.23 -2.93 -5.39
N SER A 82 -8.92 -4.20 -5.34
CA SER A 82 -9.89 -5.27 -5.53
C SER A 82 -9.60 -6.46 -4.62
N LEU A 83 -10.62 -7.25 -4.34
CA LEU A 83 -10.47 -8.49 -3.60
C LEU A 83 -9.75 -9.55 -4.43
N GLY A 84 -8.79 -10.21 -3.81
CA GLY A 84 -8.15 -11.41 -4.34
C GLY A 84 -9.01 -12.67 -4.14
N ALA A 85 -8.46 -13.80 -4.56
CA ALA A 85 -9.10 -15.11 -4.39
C ALA A 85 -9.26 -15.46 -2.90
N GLY A 86 -10.39 -16.08 -2.55
CA GLY A 86 -10.65 -16.52 -1.20
C GLY A 86 -9.69 -17.64 -0.76
N VAL A 87 -9.19 -17.52 0.46
CA VAL A 87 -8.30 -18.49 1.11
C VAL A 87 -8.92 -18.94 2.43
N LEU A 88 -9.01 -20.26 2.62
CA LEU A 88 -9.60 -20.84 3.81
C LEU A 88 -8.70 -20.60 5.03
N ALA A 89 -9.27 -20.00 6.06
CA ALA A 89 -8.66 -19.84 7.38
C ALA A 89 -9.41 -20.70 8.39
N VAL A 90 -8.65 -21.30 9.30
CA VAL A 90 -9.18 -22.14 10.38
C VAL A 90 -8.79 -21.52 11.71
N ASP A 91 -9.78 -21.25 12.53
CA ASP A 91 -9.62 -20.72 13.88
C ASP A 91 -10.35 -21.65 14.88
N GLY A 92 -9.58 -22.51 15.53
CA GLY A 92 -10.15 -23.59 16.35
C GLY A 92 -11.01 -24.53 15.51
N THR A 93 -12.32 -24.53 15.75
CA THR A 93 -13.32 -25.30 14.99
C THR A 93 -14.05 -24.45 13.94
N ALA A 94 -13.76 -23.17 13.85
CA ALA A 94 -14.42 -22.27 12.92
C ALA A 94 -13.66 -22.19 11.59
N TYR A 95 -14.40 -22.26 10.49
CA TYR A 95 -13.88 -22.11 9.14
C TYR A 95 -14.36 -20.78 8.56
N ARG A 96 -13.41 -20.02 8.01
CA ARG A 96 -13.65 -18.70 7.42
C ARG A 96 -13.04 -18.62 6.03
N CYS A 97 -13.68 -17.92 5.13
CA CYS A 97 -13.12 -17.62 3.82
C CYS A 97 -12.59 -16.18 3.83
N ASN A 98 -11.29 -16.00 3.68
CA ASN A 98 -10.62 -14.71 3.68
C ASN A 98 -10.30 -14.27 2.25
N PHE A 99 -10.82 -13.13 1.84
CA PHE A 99 -10.55 -12.50 0.55
C PHE A 99 -9.54 -11.36 0.77
N PRO A 100 -8.27 -11.54 0.43
CA PRO A 100 -7.24 -10.53 0.67
C PRO A 100 -7.38 -9.36 -0.29
N PHE A 101 -6.94 -8.17 0.15
CA PHE A 101 -6.81 -7.01 -0.71
C PHE A 101 -5.59 -6.16 -0.36
N GLN A 102 -5.15 -5.37 -1.35
CA GLN A 102 -4.15 -4.34 -1.18
C GLN A 102 -4.60 -3.09 -1.94
N VAL A 103 -4.39 -1.93 -1.32
CA VAL A 103 -4.57 -0.63 -1.97
C VAL A 103 -3.24 0.10 -1.90
N ALA A 104 -2.63 0.32 -3.06
CA ALA A 104 -1.32 0.96 -3.15
C ALA A 104 -1.43 2.49 -3.03
N ALA A 105 -0.35 3.11 -2.56
CA ALA A 105 -0.18 4.56 -2.54
C ALA A 105 -1.31 5.33 -1.84
N VAL A 106 -1.89 4.76 -0.78
CA VAL A 106 -2.89 5.45 0.04
C VAL A 106 -2.21 6.63 0.73
N PRO A 107 -2.67 7.88 0.53
CA PRO A 107 -2.07 9.04 1.16
C PRO A 107 -2.12 8.94 2.69
N GLY A 108 -1.02 9.25 3.36
CA GLY A 108 -0.96 9.36 4.80
C GLY A 108 -1.52 10.70 5.31
N GLY A 109 -1.41 10.93 6.61
CA GLY A 109 -1.79 12.21 7.25
C GLY A 109 -3.25 12.31 7.69
N HIS A 110 -4.06 11.29 7.45
CA HIS A 110 -5.44 11.22 7.96
C HIS A 110 -5.46 10.53 9.33
N LYS A 111 -6.44 10.88 10.15
CA LYS A 111 -6.65 10.25 11.47
C LYS A 111 -7.38 8.91 11.35
N THR A 112 -8.28 8.84 10.38
CA THR A 112 -9.18 7.72 10.15
C THR A 112 -9.31 7.48 8.67
N TYR A 113 -9.45 6.23 8.28
CA TYR A 113 -9.73 5.81 6.92
C TYR A 113 -11.01 4.98 6.91
N GLU A 114 -11.84 5.20 5.92
CA GLU A 114 -13.04 4.43 5.68
C GLU A 114 -12.82 3.46 4.52
N ILE A 115 -13.16 2.19 4.72
CA ILE A 115 -13.01 1.16 3.71
C ILE A 115 -14.38 0.60 3.36
N THR A 116 -14.70 0.65 2.08
CA THR A 116 -15.93 0.07 1.51
C THR A 116 -15.55 -1.02 0.53
N VAL A 117 -16.19 -2.17 0.63
CA VAL A 117 -15.98 -3.28 -0.29
C VAL A 117 -17.29 -3.60 -1.01
N GLY A 118 -17.28 -3.50 -2.34
CA GLY A 118 -18.48 -3.64 -3.16
C GLY A 118 -19.60 -2.71 -2.70
N GLY A 119 -20.82 -3.20 -2.65
CA GLY A 119 -21.99 -2.47 -2.15
C GLY A 119 -22.24 -2.57 -0.64
N ARG A 120 -21.23 -2.93 0.16
CA ARG A 120 -21.35 -3.17 1.59
C ARG A 120 -21.23 -1.90 2.43
N PRO A 121 -21.68 -1.94 3.69
CA PRO A 121 -21.47 -0.85 4.62
C PRO A 121 -19.98 -0.53 4.79
N THR A 122 -19.67 0.76 4.90
CA THR A 122 -18.33 1.26 5.14
C THR A 122 -17.86 0.93 6.55
N VAL A 123 -16.61 0.52 6.68
CA VAL A 123 -15.95 0.25 7.97
C VAL A 123 -14.85 1.27 8.20
N SER A 124 -14.83 1.86 9.39
CA SER A 124 -13.86 2.89 9.77
C SER A 124 -12.69 2.29 10.54
N PHE A 125 -11.47 2.69 10.19
CA PHE A 125 -10.23 2.24 10.82
C PHE A 125 -9.38 3.42 11.26
N PRO A 126 -8.85 3.40 12.50
CA PRO A 126 -7.84 4.38 12.92
C PRO A 126 -6.56 4.24 12.07
N ALA A 127 -5.94 5.37 11.75
CA ALA A 127 -4.71 5.37 10.95
C ALA A 127 -3.58 4.56 11.58
N ALA A 128 -3.48 4.56 12.91
CA ALA A 128 -2.47 3.80 13.63
C ALA A 128 -2.54 2.29 13.37
N ASP A 129 -3.76 1.75 13.24
CA ASP A 129 -3.97 0.32 12.97
C ASP A 129 -3.56 -0.05 11.54
N LEU A 130 -3.82 0.82 10.57
CA LEU A 130 -3.52 0.56 9.16
C LEU A 130 -2.04 0.75 8.79
N ARG A 131 -1.30 1.55 9.57
CA ARG A 131 0.13 1.80 9.37
C ARG A 131 1.02 0.81 10.11
N SER A 132 0.44 0.03 11.00
CA SER A 132 1.10 -1.11 11.63
C SER A 132 1.10 -2.30 10.66
N ASP A 133 1.82 -3.36 11.02
CA ASP A 133 1.79 -4.62 10.24
C ASP A 133 0.44 -5.38 10.38
N LYS A 134 -0.54 -4.77 11.04
CA LYS A 134 -1.86 -5.36 11.20
C LYS A 134 -2.71 -5.14 9.95
N PRO A 135 -3.29 -6.19 9.40
CA PRO A 135 -4.22 -6.03 8.28
C PRO A 135 -5.55 -5.41 8.74
N ALA A 136 -6.19 -4.66 7.85
CA ALA A 136 -7.58 -4.27 8.02
C ALA A 136 -8.48 -5.50 7.87
N VAL A 137 -9.26 -5.83 8.89
CA VAL A 137 -10.15 -6.99 8.87
C VAL A 137 -11.60 -6.52 8.80
N ILE A 138 -12.30 -6.92 7.75
CA ILE A 138 -13.72 -6.62 7.54
C ILE A 138 -14.50 -7.92 7.73
N ASN A 139 -15.29 -8.00 8.79
CA ASN A 139 -16.08 -9.19 9.11
C ASN A 139 -17.42 -9.15 8.37
N VAL A 140 -17.73 -10.25 7.72
CA VAL A 140 -19.03 -10.51 7.09
C VAL A 140 -19.61 -11.75 7.74
N PRO A 141 -20.80 -11.64 8.34
CA PRO A 141 -21.48 -12.77 8.98
C PRO A 141 -21.88 -13.87 8.00
#